data_213eae556ce1d8804129f293bd065680
#
_entry.id   213eae556ce1d8804129f293bd065680
#
_cell.length_a   1.000
_cell.length_b   1.000
_cell.length_c   1.000
_cell.angle_alpha   90.00
_cell.angle_beta   90.00
_cell.angle_gamma   90.00
#
_symmetry.space_group_name_H-M   'P 1'
#
loop_
_entity.id
_entity.type
_entity.pdbx_description
1 polymer ?
#
loop_
_entity_poly.entity_id
_entity_poly.type
_entity_poly.pdbx_seq_one_letter_code
_entity_poly.pdbx_strand_id
1 'polypeptide(L)'
;MVVRRQDRESTDRVFAALSDATRRDILVRVLHEGASVSTLARRYDMSFAAVQKHVAVLERADLLTKERRGREQVVRGDIDTVRAAAQLLDRFEEIWRGRIARIDQLLTGPDPKTDPDPKETG
;
A
#
# COMPACT_ATOMS: atom_id res chain seq x y z
N MET A 1 -12.15 -8.93 -17.81
CA MET A 1 -11.56 -7.58 -17.80
C MET A 1 -10.06 -7.66 -17.99
N VAL A 2 -9.54 -6.83 -18.86
CA VAL A 2 -8.11 -6.83 -19.16
C VAL A 2 -7.44 -5.75 -18.34
N VAL A 3 -6.41 -6.15 -17.59
CA VAL A 3 -5.61 -5.20 -16.83
C VAL A 3 -4.63 -4.53 -17.78
N ARG A 4 -4.61 -3.23 -17.77
CA ARG A 4 -3.70 -2.50 -18.64
C ARG A 4 -2.26 -2.78 -18.24
N ARG A 5 -1.39 -2.88 -19.24
CA ARG A 5 0.02 -3.08 -19.01
C ARG A 5 0.60 -2.00 -18.10
N GLN A 6 0.17 -0.76 -18.33
CA GLN A 6 0.60 0.38 -17.57
C GLN A 6 0.26 0.26 -16.09
N ASP A 7 -0.96 -0.24 -15.80
CA ASP A 7 -1.41 -0.43 -14.42
C ASP A 7 -0.59 -1.52 -13.73
N ARG A 8 -0.26 -2.58 -14.45
CA ARG A 8 0.57 -3.64 -13.88
C ARG A 8 1.98 -3.16 -13.56
N GLU A 9 2.56 -2.41 -14.48
CA GLU A 9 3.92 -1.88 -14.27
C GLU A 9 3.94 -0.91 -13.10
N SER A 10 2.90 -0.09 -12.97
CA SER A 10 2.78 0.84 -11.87
C SER A 10 2.67 0.10 -10.53
N THR A 11 1.83 -0.92 -10.49
CA THR A 11 1.66 -1.75 -9.30
C THR A 11 2.96 -2.44 -8.92
N ASP A 12 3.66 -3.00 -9.91
CA ASP A 12 4.92 -3.67 -9.65
C ASP A 12 5.95 -2.73 -9.05
N ARG A 13 6.01 -1.50 -9.54
CA ARG A 13 6.95 -0.52 -8.99
C ARG A 13 6.63 -0.17 -7.55
N VAL A 14 5.34 -0.06 -7.23
CA VAL A 14 4.92 0.24 -5.86
C VAL A 14 5.38 -0.87 -4.91
N PHE A 15 5.08 -2.12 -5.24
CA PHE A 15 5.45 -3.22 -4.35
C PHE A 15 6.95 -3.45 -4.30
N ALA A 16 7.64 -3.25 -5.42
CA ALA A 16 9.11 -3.33 -5.40
C ALA A 16 9.70 -2.26 -4.49
N ALA A 17 9.18 -1.02 -4.57
CA ALA A 17 9.66 0.05 -3.71
C ALA A 17 9.40 -0.27 -2.24
N LEU A 18 8.27 -0.88 -1.93
CA LEU A 18 7.90 -1.19 -0.55
C LEU A 18 8.55 -2.47 -0.02
N SER A 19 9.35 -3.15 -0.83
CA SER A 19 10.01 -4.37 -0.38
C SER A 19 11.24 -4.11 0.49
N ASP A 20 11.63 -2.87 0.65
CA ASP A 20 12.80 -2.48 1.45
C ASP A 20 12.37 -1.75 2.72
N ALA A 21 12.92 -2.18 3.86
CA ALA A 21 12.51 -1.62 5.16
C ALA A 21 12.83 -0.13 5.28
N THR A 22 13.99 0.29 4.77
CA THR A 22 14.37 1.70 4.83
C THR A 22 13.41 2.55 4.02
N ARG A 23 13.04 2.08 2.84
CA ARG A 23 12.08 2.82 2.01
C ARG A 23 10.72 2.91 2.67
N ARG A 24 10.27 1.83 3.31
CA ARG A 24 9.01 1.89 4.07
C ARG A 24 9.08 2.93 5.18
N ASP A 25 10.23 3.00 5.87
CA ASP A 25 10.38 3.97 6.95
C ASP A 25 10.40 5.40 6.42
N ILE A 26 11.06 5.63 5.30
CA ILE A 26 11.07 6.95 4.67
C ILE A 26 9.63 7.35 4.31
N LEU A 27 8.89 6.44 3.71
CA LEU A 27 7.52 6.74 3.32
C LEU A 27 6.66 7.10 4.52
N VAL A 28 6.78 6.36 5.63
CA VAL A 28 6.04 6.68 6.84
C VAL A 28 6.34 8.11 7.27
N ARG A 29 7.61 8.50 7.27
CA ARG A 29 7.99 9.84 7.71
C ARG A 29 7.44 10.93 6.80
N VAL A 30 7.52 10.74 5.48
CA VAL A 30 7.08 11.79 4.56
C VAL A 30 5.56 11.82 4.39
N LEU A 31 4.86 10.75 4.77
CA LEU A 31 3.40 10.78 4.85
C LEU A 31 2.95 11.58 6.07
N HIS A 32 3.70 11.52 7.17
CA HIS A 32 3.40 12.32 8.34
C HIS A 32 3.71 13.79 8.11
N GLU A 33 4.85 14.06 7.53
CA GLU A 33 5.31 15.42 7.38
C GLU A 33 6.37 15.48 6.29
N GLY A 34 6.20 16.41 5.34
CA GLY A 34 7.21 16.60 4.31
C GLY A 34 8.55 16.96 4.92
N ALA A 35 9.62 16.56 4.28
CA ALA A 35 10.96 16.80 4.79
C ALA A 35 11.93 16.98 3.63
N SER A 36 13.00 17.74 3.86
CA SER A 36 14.06 17.82 2.86
C SER A 36 14.83 16.52 2.83
N VAL A 37 15.44 16.22 1.68
CA VAL A 37 16.28 15.03 1.54
C VAL A 37 17.43 15.08 2.55
N SER A 38 17.99 16.26 2.78
CA SER A 38 19.06 16.43 3.76
C SER A 38 18.62 16.06 5.17
N THR A 39 17.41 16.48 5.55
CA THR A 39 16.87 16.14 6.85
C THR A 39 16.64 14.64 6.98
N LEU A 40 16.10 14.01 5.92
CA LEU A 40 15.92 12.57 5.92
C LEU A 40 17.25 11.85 6.09
N ALA A 41 18.28 12.29 5.36
CA ALA A 41 19.56 11.62 5.38
C ALA A 41 20.18 11.58 6.78
N ARG A 42 19.91 12.59 7.60
CA ARG A 42 20.44 12.63 8.95
C ARG A 42 19.84 11.61 9.90
N ARG A 43 18.73 11.01 9.48
CA ARG A 43 18.02 10.05 10.34
C ARG A 43 18.45 8.61 10.11
N TYR A 44 19.29 8.38 9.12
CA TYR A 44 19.68 7.02 8.74
C TYR A 44 21.20 6.88 8.81
N ASP A 45 21.62 5.72 9.23
CA ASP A 45 23.04 5.39 9.28
C ASP A 45 23.49 4.88 7.92
N MET A 46 23.48 5.77 6.94
CA MET A 46 23.90 5.46 5.59
C MET A 46 24.25 6.77 4.88
N SER A 47 24.91 6.66 3.75
CA SER A 47 25.37 7.85 3.03
C SER A 47 24.18 8.65 2.48
N PHE A 48 24.43 9.93 2.25
CA PHE A 48 23.43 10.78 1.61
C PHE A 48 23.02 10.23 0.26
N ALA A 49 24.01 9.73 -0.51
CA ALA A 49 23.73 9.15 -1.82
C ALA A 49 22.81 7.93 -1.71
N ALA A 50 22.99 7.12 -0.67
CA ALA A 50 22.13 5.96 -0.46
C ALA A 50 20.70 6.38 -0.16
N VAL A 51 20.53 7.40 0.69
CA VAL A 51 19.19 7.91 0.97
C VAL A 51 18.56 8.49 -0.29
N GLN A 52 19.31 9.20 -1.09
CA GLN A 52 18.82 9.73 -2.36
C GLN A 52 18.34 8.62 -3.30
N LYS A 53 19.04 7.50 -3.33
CA LYS A 53 18.62 6.38 -4.17
C LYS A 53 17.32 5.79 -3.70
N HIS A 54 17.13 5.66 -2.39
CA HIS A 54 15.86 5.18 -1.85
C HIS A 54 14.73 6.14 -2.19
N VAL A 55 14.97 7.44 -2.04
CA VAL A 55 13.97 8.45 -2.39
C VAL A 55 13.63 8.36 -3.88
N ALA A 56 14.64 8.16 -4.73
CA ALA A 56 14.40 8.06 -6.18
C ALA A 56 13.54 6.85 -6.53
N VAL A 57 13.76 5.72 -5.86
CA VAL A 57 12.94 4.53 -6.09
C VAL A 57 11.48 4.80 -5.71
N LEU A 58 11.27 5.43 -4.57
CA LEU A 58 9.92 5.78 -4.13
C LEU A 58 9.26 6.78 -5.08
N GLU A 59 10.03 7.74 -5.58
CA GLU A 59 9.50 8.73 -6.51
C GLU A 59 9.08 8.08 -7.83
N ARG A 60 9.89 7.17 -8.35
CA ARG A 60 9.55 6.48 -9.60
C ARG A 60 8.31 5.59 -9.45
N ALA A 61 8.01 5.17 -8.22
CA ALA A 61 6.81 4.39 -7.94
C ALA A 61 5.61 5.30 -7.64
N ASP A 62 5.78 6.61 -7.73
CA ASP A 62 4.76 7.62 -7.43
C ASP A 62 4.29 7.59 -5.97
N LEU A 63 5.10 7.02 -5.08
CA LEU A 63 4.77 6.97 -3.66
C LEU A 63 5.12 8.27 -2.95
N LEU A 64 5.97 9.07 -3.56
CA LEU A 64 6.27 10.40 -3.05
C LEU A 64 6.57 11.33 -4.20
N THR A 65 6.52 12.62 -3.92
CA THR A 65 6.85 13.67 -4.87
C THR A 65 7.99 14.50 -4.29
N LYS A 66 8.77 15.09 -5.18
CA LYS A 66 9.84 16.01 -4.80
C LYS A 66 9.55 17.38 -5.37
N GLU A 67 9.79 18.37 -4.55
CA GLU A 67 9.61 19.75 -4.95
C GLU A 67 10.83 20.54 -4.53
N ARG A 68 11.37 21.33 -5.46
CA ARG A 68 12.51 22.17 -5.13
C ARG A 68 12.04 23.41 -4.41
N ARG A 69 12.63 23.68 -3.27
CA ARG A 69 12.37 24.91 -2.51
C ARG A 69 13.70 25.53 -2.14
N GLY A 70 14.05 26.60 -2.86
CA GLY A 70 15.36 27.20 -2.68
C GLY A 70 16.44 26.22 -3.05
N ARG A 71 17.30 25.91 -2.10
CA ARG A 71 18.42 24.98 -2.31
C ARG A 71 18.10 23.56 -1.90
N GLU A 72 16.88 23.34 -1.38
CA GLU A 72 16.52 22.04 -0.85
C GLU A 72 15.49 21.37 -1.73
N GLN A 73 15.50 20.05 -1.70
CA GLN A 73 14.43 19.26 -2.26
C GLN A 73 13.57 18.74 -1.12
N VAL A 74 12.30 19.11 -1.16
CA VAL A 74 11.34 18.69 -0.16
C VAL A 74 10.55 17.52 -0.71
N VAL A 75 10.45 16.47 0.08
CA VAL A 75 9.73 15.25 -0.30
C VAL A 75 8.46 15.14 0.52
N ARG A 76 7.39 14.71 -0.15
CA ARG A 76 6.10 14.48 0.49
C ARG A 76 5.55 13.15 0.00
N GLY A 77 4.88 12.44 0.89
CA GLY A 77 4.21 11.19 0.50
C GLY A 77 2.98 11.46 -0.33
N ASP A 78 2.68 10.54 -1.23
CA ASP A 78 1.49 10.61 -2.07
C ASP A 78 0.49 9.56 -1.60
N ILE A 79 -0.53 10.02 -0.88
CA ILE A 79 -1.50 9.11 -0.28
C ILE A 79 -2.37 8.41 -1.33
N ASP A 80 -2.57 9.04 -2.50
CA ASP A 80 -3.41 8.43 -3.53
C ASP A 80 -2.77 7.15 -4.07
N THR A 81 -1.46 7.14 -4.23
CA THR A 81 -0.74 5.95 -4.67
C THR A 81 -0.82 4.86 -3.61
N VAL A 82 -0.70 5.25 -2.33
CA VAL A 82 -0.83 4.29 -1.22
C VAL A 82 -2.22 3.70 -1.20
N ARG A 83 -3.25 4.53 -1.40
CA ARG A 83 -4.64 4.06 -1.42
C ARG A 83 -4.88 3.08 -2.56
N ALA A 84 -4.29 3.31 -3.72
CA ALA A 84 -4.43 2.39 -4.84
C ALA A 84 -3.86 1.01 -4.50
N ALA A 85 -2.70 0.98 -3.83
CA ALA A 85 -2.11 -0.28 -3.39
C ALA A 85 -2.97 -0.95 -2.33
N ALA A 86 -3.51 -0.16 -1.40
CA ALA A 86 -4.37 -0.69 -0.35
C ALA A 86 -5.62 -1.32 -0.94
N GLN A 87 -6.19 -0.73 -1.99
CA GLN A 87 -7.37 -1.29 -2.65
C GLN A 87 -7.09 -2.67 -3.25
N LEU A 88 -5.90 -2.86 -3.79
CA LEU A 88 -5.54 -4.17 -4.32
C LEU A 88 -5.48 -5.21 -3.21
N LEU A 89 -4.86 -4.85 -2.09
CA LEU A 89 -4.77 -5.76 -0.94
C LEU A 89 -6.15 -6.04 -0.34
N ASP A 90 -7.02 -5.03 -0.33
CA ASP A 90 -8.39 -5.21 0.14
C ASP A 90 -9.14 -6.22 -0.71
N ARG A 91 -8.93 -6.21 -2.03
CA ARG A 91 -9.57 -7.20 -2.90
C ARG A 91 -9.11 -8.61 -2.59
N PHE A 92 -7.82 -8.78 -2.30
CA PHE A 92 -7.32 -10.09 -1.90
C PHE A 92 -8.00 -10.54 -0.61
N GLU A 93 -8.15 -9.63 0.33
CA GLU A 93 -8.81 -9.94 1.58
C GLU A 93 -10.28 -10.29 1.37
N GLU A 94 -10.95 -9.57 0.50
CA GLU A 94 -12.35 -9.87 0.18
C GLU A 94 -12.51 -11.26 -0.41
N ILE A 95 -11.61 -11.63 -1.32
CA ILE A 95 -11.61 -12.97 -1.91
C ILE A 95 -11.41 -14.03 -0.83
N TRP A 96 -10.47 -13.79 0.06
CA TRP A 96 -10.20 -14.70 1.18
C TRP A 96 -11.40 -14.84 2.10
N ARG A 97 -12.04 -13.73 2.44
CA ARG A 97 -13.24 -13.77 3.29
C ARG A 97 -14.38 -14.51 2.64
N GLY A 98 -14.56 -14.32 1.33
CA GLY A 98 -15.57 -15.06 0.60
C GLY A 98 -15.31 -16.55 0.61
N ARG A 99 -14.04 -16.94 0.47
CA ARG A 99 -13.66 -18.34 0.53
C ARG A 99 -13.92 -18.93 1.91
N ILE A 100 -13.57 -18.20 2.96
CA ILE A 100 -13.81 -18.65 4.32
C ILE A 100 -15.31 -18.85 4.55
N ALA A 101 -16.13 -17.89 4.12
CA ALA A 101 -17.56 -17.97 4.28
C ALA A 101 -18.13 -19.21 3.56
N ARG A 102 -17.63 -19.49 2.34
CA ARG A 102 -18.10 -20.67 1.59
C ARG A 102 -17.70 -21.97 2.28
N ILE A 103 -16.49 -22.03 2.80
CA ILE A 103 -16.03 -23.21 3.52
C ILE A 103 -16.88 -23.42 4.76
N ASP A 104 -17.16 -22.35 5.49
CA ASP A 104 -17.99 -22.42 6.67
C ASP A 104 -19.37 -22.95 6.33
N GLN A 105 -19.96 -22.47 5.24
CA GLN A 105 -21.25 -22.98 4.79
C GLN A 105 -21.22 -24.46 4.43
N LEU A 106 -20.13 -24.90 3.80
CA LEU A 106 -20.01 -26.30 3.44
C LEU A 106 -19.84 -27.19 4.67
N LEU A 107 -19.12 -26.71 5.67
CA LEU A 107 -18.86 -27.50 6.88
C LEU A 107 -20.07 -27.55 7.79
N THR A 108 -20.80 -26.46 7.91
CA THR A 108 -21.99 -26.42 8.76
C THR A 108 -23.24 -26.87 8.01
N GLY A 109 -23.26 -26.63 6.68
CA GLY A 109 -24.42 -26.93 5.85
C GLY A 109 -25.63 -26.14 6.28
N PRO A 110 -26.72 -26.27 5.53
CA PRO A 110 -27.99 -25.71 6.00
C PRO A 110 -28.44 -26.53 7.18
N ASP A 111 -28.50 -25.89 8.32
CA ASP A 111 -28.92 -26.55 9.54
C ASP A 111 -30.45 -26.52 9.59
N PRO A 112 -31.09 -27.68 9.61
CA PRO A 112 -32.55 -27.70 9.70
C PRO A 112 -33.07 -26.96 10.93
N LYS A 113 -32.26 -26.84 11.96
CA LYS A 113 -32.65 -26.11 13.16
C LYS A 113 -32.54 -24.61 13.02
N THR A 114 -31.76 -24.15 12.09
CA THR A 114 -31.56 -22.73 11.87
C THR A 114 -32.38 -22.23 10.70
N ASP A 115 -33.34 -23.01 10.30
CA ASP A 115 -34.20 -22.59 9.25
C ASP A 115 -34.61 -21.17 9.48
N PRO A 116 -34.39 -20.40 8.55
CA PRO A 116 -34.65 -18.98 8.79
C PRO A 116 -36.09 -18.74 9.05
N ASP A 117 -36.48 -19.07 9.56
CA ASP A 117 -37.43 -18.85 9.97
C ASP A 117 -37.93 -17.85 9.85
N PRO A 118 -37.97 -18.09 9.51
CA PRO A 118 -38.20 -17.33 9.36
C PRO A 118 -38.59 -16.57 9.80
N LYS A 119 -38.03 -16.68 10.11
CA LYS A 119 -38.22 -16.22 10.67
C LYS A 119 -38.50 -15.64 10.99
N GLU A 120 -38.06 -16.01 10.76
CA GLU A 120 -38.28 -15.90 11.09
C GLU A 120 -38.80 -15.57 11.13
N THR A 121 -38.75 -15.69 10.73
CA THR A 121 -39.34 -15.55 10.92
C THR A 121 -39.93 -15.32 11.10
N GLY A 122 -39.98 -15.13 10.94
CA GLY A 122 -40.41 -14.85 11.49
C GLY A 122 -40.71 -14.67 11.92
#